data_2259bcc28502e47fbd86bff6049137c7
#
_entry.id   2259bcc28502e47fbd86bff6049137c7
#
_cell.length_a   1.000
_cell.length_b   1.000
_cell.length_c   1.000
_cell.angle_alpha   90.00
_cell.angle_beta   90.00
_cell.angle_gamma   90.00
#
_symmetry.space_group_name_H-M   'P 1'
#
loop_
_entity.id
_entity.type
_entity.pdbx_description
1 polymer ?
#
loop_
_entity_poly.entity_id
_entity_poly.type
_entity_poly.pdbx_seq_one_letter_code
_entity_poly.pdbx_strand_id
1 'polypeptide(L)'
;MPLRGGGVLLITIAAAGTVLISSALQQRLQHSRPELDHHSSATLLRRTARFDPDPSRRRLARLILANQGDVSAARQQWLLRAQGWGESPLSPVVLKQQALAARALGQQERSNRRWQELLRRFPEAAPSADALYYLGQPGDDQHQQLLQRFAAHPAALAAAVDWDRQTQDPRAGLHLAAWGARWPGADTALLRACGSDLADQQREQVAAALAQQGDLDAALDCLGELRPTAPKSLEWLGLADEGPLSPEQQAWEQIRSLLLERDWRGAQQALQQQLEQPLTPPLQARVRFWLGLSTWELGETKQAQQIWRQLLSEHPFGYYGWRASERLQQAPEALPPANPPAEGLLPKHLEQLLALGIPVEAWEQWRTQRGGQAPESARELWQEGVLRLGVDDRRIALEQLDRAQRLGAAEGLSQQVLLEQHRHPRNFEQLLEDAAGNEQLDPDLLLGLARQESRLTPTVRSSAGAIGLLQLLPSTAAELDDPAPSEEELLQPERNAPLGARYLKEMLNGADGNPFLATASYNAGPGAAGSWRNDDLDAIPELWVEAIPYPETRIYVKKVLGNRW
;
A
#
# COMPACT_ATOMS: atom_id res chain seq x y z
N MET A 1 -22.69 -13.93 82.26
CA MET A 1 -22.39 -12.60 81.69
C MET A 1 -21.81 -12.75 80.27
N PRO A 2 -22.29 -12.00 79.28
CA PRO A 2 -22.51 -12.49 77.96
C PRO A 2 -21.39 -12.24 76.98
N LEU A 3 -21.30 -13.17 76.07
CA LEU A 3 -20.60 -13.08 74.76
C LEU A 3 -21.07 -11.86 73.95
N ARG A 4 -20.21 -10.90 73.76
CA ARG A 4 -20.35 -9.84 72.76
C ARG A 4 -18.96 -9.57 72.20
N GLY A 5 -18.63 -10.18 71.06
CA GLY A 5 -17.35 -9.93 70.36
C GLY A 5 -17.19 -10.61 69.02
N GLY A 6 -18.05 -11.57 68.65
CA GLY A 6 -17.87 -12.41 67.43
C GLY A 6 -18.58 -11.90 66.17
N GLY A 7 -19.56 -11.03 66.29
CA GLY A 7 -20.42 -10.67 65.14
C GLY A 7 -19.84 -9.62 64.19
N VAL A 8 -19.04 -8.69 64.70
CA VAL A 8 -18.51 -7.57 63.92
C VAL A 8 -17.35 -8.03 63.00
N LEU A 9 -16.54 -8.99 63.46
CA LEU A 9 -15.40 -9.49 62.69
C LEU A 9 -15.85 -10.36 61.50
N LEU A 10 -16.94 -11.15 61.67
CA LEU A 10 -17.50 -11.98 60.61
C LEU A 10 -18.18 -11.14 59.50
N ILE A 11 -18.83 -10.00 59.86
CA ILE A 11 -19.47 -9.10 58.90
C ILE A 11 -18.40 -8.35 58.11
N THR A 12 -17.28 -7.96 58.71
CA THR A 12 -16.19 -7.26 58.01
C THR A 12 -15.44 -8.19 57.05
N ILE A 13 -15.21 -9.46 57.43
CA ILE A 13 -14.58 -10.45 56.56
C ILE A 13 -15.50 -10.84 55.40
N ALA A 14 -16.81 -10.99 55.65
CA ALA A 14 -17.78 -11.27 54.58
C ALA A 14 -17.92 -10.08 53.60
N ALA A 15 -17.95 -8.84 54.13
CA ALA A 15 -17.99 -7.66 53.29
C ALA A 15 -16.71 -7.45 52.48
N ALA A 16 -15.54 -7.66 53.08
CA ALA A 16 -14.26 -7.60 52.39
C ALA A 16 -14.10 -8.75 51.35
N GLY A 17 -14.53 -9.95 51.71
CA GLY A 17 -14.54 -11.10 50.78
C GLY A 17 -15.49 -10.89 49.61
N THR A 18 -16.66 -10.33 49.82
CA THR A 18 -17.64 -10.02 48.77
C THR A 18 -17.13 -8.90 47.85
N VAL A 19 -16.46 -7.88 48.39
CA VAL A 19 -15.85 -6.80 47.64
C VAL A 19 -14.66 -7.34 46.81
N LEU A 20 -13.82 -8.19 47.37
CA LEU A 20 -12.68 -8.80 46.64
C LEU A 20 -13.14 -9.79 45.55
N ILE A 21 -14.17 -10.60 45.84
CA ILE A 21 -14.77 -11.49 44.83
C ILE A 21 -15.45 -10.66 43.73
N SER A 22 -16.13 -9.59 44.06
CA SER A 22 -16.76 -8.67 43.10
C SER A 22 -15.70 -7.95 42.26
N SER A 23 -14.60 -7.50 42.81
CA SER A 23 -13.51 -6.86 42.06
C SER A 23 -12.76 -7.85 41.16
N ALA A 24 -12.46 -9.05 41.65
CA ALA A 24 -11.84 -10.10 40.86
C ALA A 24 -12.77 -10.62 39.72
N LEU A 25 -14.07 -10.73 39.99
CA LEU A 25 -15.07 -11.07 38.97
C LEU A 25 -15.24 -9.93 37.98
N GLN A 26 -15.23 -8.68 38.39
CA GLN A 26 -15.23 -7.52 37.51
C GLN A 26 -13.95 -7.43 36.68
N GLN A 27 -12.78 -7.70 37.23
CA GLN A 27 -11.53 -7.78 36.49
C GLN A 27 -11.55 -8.95 35.46
N ARG A 28 -11.99 -10.15 35.85
CA ARG A 28 -12.15 -11.27 34.90
C ARG A 28 -13.18 -10.99 33.82
N LEU A 29 -14.30 -10.35 34.16
CA LEU A 29 -15.31 -9.93 33.18
C LEU A 29 -14.80 -8.81 32.25
N GLN A 30 -13.89 -7.96 32.72
CA GLN A 30 -13.23 -6.96 31.87
C GLN A 30 -12.26 -7.60 30.89
N HIS A 31 -11.49 -8.63 31.30
CA HIS A 31 -10.56 -9.38 30.43
C HIS A 31 -11.24 -10.33 29.46
N SER A 32 -12.50 -10.70 29.70
CA SER A 32 -13.27 -11.59 28.80
C SER A 32 -14.16 -10.85 27.79
N ARG A 33 -14.16 -9.51 27.80
CA ARG A 33 -14.95 -8.73 26.86
C ARG A 33 -14.20 -8.60 25.54
N PRO A 34 -14.84 -8.89 24.39
CA PRO A 34 -14.20 -8.74 23.10
C PRO A 34 -13.71 -7.29 22.92
N GLU A 35 -12.53 -7.13 22.38
CA GLU A 35 -12.03 -5.83 21.94
C GLU A 35 -12.96 -5.25 20.87
N LEU A 36 -13.16 -3.94 20.90
CA LEU A 36 -14.04 -3.28 19.93
C LEU A 36 -13.19 -2.68 18.82
N ASP A 37 -13.49 -3.09 17.60
CA ASP A 37 -12.85 -2.62 16.38
C ASP A 37 -13.89 -2.36 15.27
N HIS A 38 -13.43 -1.96 14.11
CA HIS A 38 -14.29 -1.69 12.96
C HIS A 38 -14.90 -2.96 12.33
N HIS A 39 -14.34 -4.15 12.61
CA HIS A 39 -14.91 -5.45 12.21
C HIS A 39 -16.00 -5.92 13.17
N SER A 40 -16.11 -5.31 14.34
CA SER A 40 -17.14 -5.64 15.32
C SER A 40 -18.53 -5.47 14.73
N SER A 41 -19.40 -6.47 14.92
CA SER A 41 -20.75 -6.42 14.34
C SER A 41 -21.54 -5.20 14.81
N ALA A 42 -22.33 -4.62 13.93
CA ALA A 42 -23.18 -3.47 14.27
C ALA A 42 -24.12 -3.73 15.46
N THR A 43 -24.55 -4.99 15.65
CA THR A 43 -25.37 -5.41 16.79
C THR A 43 -24.58 -5.32 18.10
N LEU A 44 -23.34 -5.83 18.13
CA LEU A 44 -22.45 -5.72 19.30
C LEU A 44 -22.18 -4.26 19.63
N LEU A 45 -21.82 -3.46 18.65
CA LEU A 45 -21.52 -2.04 18.83
C LEU A 45 -22.73 -1.26 19.35
N ARG A 46 -23.95 -1.46 18.79
CA ARG A 46 -25.18 -0.80 19.26
C ARG A 46 -25.51 -1.19 20.70
N ARG A 47 -25.35 -2.49 21.06
CA ARG A 47 -25.56 -2.99 22.41
C ARG A 47 -24.56 -2.36 23.38
N THR A 48 -23.27 -2.35 23.04
CA THR A 48 -22.20 -1.74 23.83
C THR A 48 -22.41 -0.23 23.99
N ALA A 49 -22.71 0.49 22.90
CA ALA A 49 -22.97 1.92 22.92
C ALA A 49 -24.11 2.35 23.84
N ARG A 50 -25.07 1.45 24.11
CA ARG A 50 -26.27 1.73 24.91
C ARG A 50 -26.15 1.22 26.35
N PHE A 51 -25.58 0.04 26.55
CA PHE A 51 -25.74 -0.73 27.79
C PHE A 51 -24.43 -1.10 28.48
N ASP A 52 -23.25 -0.89 27.88
CA ASP A 52 -21.99 -1.23 28.54
C ASP A 52 -21.81 -0.37 29.80
N PRO A 53 -21.47 -0.95 30.96
CA PRO A 53 -21.26 -0.20 32.19
C PRO A 53 -20.08 0.77 32.09
N ASP A 54 -19.06 0.47 31.26
CA ASP A 54 -17.90 1.33 31.04
C ASP A 54 -18.22 2.50 30.09
N PRO A 55 -18.17 3.75 30.58
CA PRO A 55 -18.40 4.91 29.73
C PRO A 55 -17.40 5.03 28.56
N SER A 56 -16.15 4.57 28.75
CA SER A 56 -15.12 4.61 27.71
C SER A 56 -15.45 3.67 26.59
N ARG A 57 -15.87 2.44 26.88
CA ARG A 57 -16.34 1.48 25.87
C ARG A 57 -17.60 1.96 25.15
N ARG A 58 -18.56 2.59 25.86
CA ARG A 58 -19.72 3.20 25.19
C ARG A 58 -19.33 4.27 24.19
N ARG A 59 -18.36 5.14 24.55
CA ARG A 59 -17.85 6.19 23.66
C ARG A 59 -17.15 5.57 22.45
N LEU A 60 -16.30 4.57 22.68
CA LEU A 60 -15.57 3.86 21.62
C LEU A 60 -16.53 3.20 20.63
N ALA A 61 -17.53 2.45 21.12
CA ALA A 61 -18.54 1.84 20.26
C ALA A 61 -19.31 2.88 19.42
N ARG A 62 -19.60 4.06 19.99
CA ARG A 62 -20.25 5.16 19.24
C ARG A 62 -19.33 5.77 18.19
N LEU A 63 -18.02 5.90 18.47
CA LEU A 63 -17.05 6.39 17.50
C LEU A 63 -16.94 5.41 16.32
N ILE A 64 -16.82 4.12 16.60
CA ILE A 64 -16.80 3.10 15.56
C ILE A 64 -18.09 3.15 14.71
N LEU A 65 -19.26 3.17 15.35
CA LEU A 65 -20.55 3.29 14.64
C LEU A 65 -20.69 4.58 13.82
N ALA A 66 -20.00 5.65 14.20
CA ALA A 66 -20.00 6.91 13.47
C ALA A 66 -19.13 6.85 12.19
N ASN A 67 -18.25 5.84 12.09
CA ASN A 67 -17.31 5.65 10.99
C ASN A 67 -17.57 4.34 10.21
N GLN A 68 -18.64 3.58 10.53
CA GLN A 68 -19.02 2.38 9.78
C GLN A 68 -19.97 2.71 8.63
N GLY A 69 -19.57 2.40 7.39
CA GLY A 69 -20.43 2.55 6.20
C GLY A 69 -20.91 3.99 5.96
N ASP A 70 -21.98 4.12 5.19
CA ASP A 70 -22.56 5.42 4.84
C ASP A 70 -23.42 6.00 5.97
N VAL A 71 -22.77 6.50 7.00
CA VAL A 71 -23.47 7.14 8.12
C VAL A 71 -23.80 8.59 7.79
N SER A 72 -25.09 8.95 7.78
CA SER A 72 -25.50 10.34 7.55
C SER A 72 -24.89 11.30 8.60
N ALA A 73 -24.61 12.54 8.18
CA ALA A 73 -24.05 13.58 9.06
C ALA A 73 -24.89 13.80 10.34
N ALA A 74 -26.21 13.71 10.24
CA ALA A 74 -27.10 13.81 11.40
C ALA A 74 -26.90 12.64 12.39
N ARG A 75 -26.74 11.43 11.87
CA ARG A 75 -26.47 10.24 12.68
C ARG A 75 -25.10 10.30 13.30
N GLN A 76 -24.09 10.69 12.53
CA GLN A 76 -22.72 10.88 13.02
C GLN A 76 -22.68 11.93 14.15
N GLN A 77 -23.31 13.10 13.95
CA GLN A 77 -23.40 14.13 14.97
C GLN A 77 -24.08 13.62 16.25
N TRP A 78 -25.16 12.82 16.12
CA TRP A 78 -25.83 12.22 17.28
C TRP A 78 -24.93 11.23 18.03
N LEU A 79 -24.19 10.38 17.32
CA LEU A 79 -23.28 9.39 17.91
C LEU A 79 -22.12 10.06 18.65
N LEU A 80 -21.53 11.11 18.06
CA LEU A 80 -20.34 11.78 18.57
C LEU A 80 -20.61 12.83 19.65
N ARG A 81 -21.87 13.25 19.85
CA ARG A 81 -22.20 14.28 20.86
C ARG A 81 -22.05 13.80 22.32
N ALA A 82 -21.65 12.57 22.54
CA ALA A 82 -21.43 12.03 23.88
C ALA A 82 -20.46 12.90 24.66
N GLN A 83 -20.89 13.35 25.84
CA GLN A 83 -20.05 14.13 26.74
C GLN A 83 -18.87 13.31 27.27
N GLY A 84 -17.75 13.96 27.54
CA GLY A 84 -16.69 13.40 28.36
C GLY A 84 -15.57 12.69 27.59
N TRP A 85 -15.21 13.14 26.40
CA TRP A 85 -13.94 12.74 25.77
C TRP A 85 -12.72 13.33 26.48
N GLY A 86 -12.88 14.49 27.18
CA GLY A 86 -11.86 15.11 28.03
C GLY A 86 -10.52 15.26 27.35
N GLU A 87 -9.46 14.82 28.02
CA GLU A 87 -8.08 14.77 27.51
C GLU A 87 -7.74 13.44 26.83
N SER A 88 -8.73 12.68 26.41
CA SER A 88 -8.49 11.45 25.63
C SER A 88 -7.68 11.76 24.36
N PRO A 89 -6.72 10.90 23.97
CA PRO A 89 -5.99 11.04 22.71
C PRO A 89 -6.90 11.10 21.46
N LEU A 90 -8.14 10.58 21.56
CA LEU A 90 -9.15 10.63 20.49
C LEU A 90 -9.94 11.95 20.46
N SER A 91 -9.78 12.82 21.47
CA SER A 91 -10.55 14.08 21.53
C SER A 91 -10.35 15.01 20.33
N PRO A 92 -9.12 15.20 19.79
CA PRO A 92 -8.92 16.00 18.57
C PRO A 92 -9.70 15.45 17.37
N VAL A 93 -9.66 14.13 17.17
CA VAL A 93 -10.37 13.42 16.07
C VAL A 93 -11.88 13.60 16.21
N VAL A 94 -12.42 13.42 17.42
CA VAL A 94 -13.86 13.57 17.67
C VAL A 94 -14.31 15.01 17.44
N LEU A 95 -13.53 16.00 17.84
CA LEU A 95 -13.83 17.42 17.59
C LEU A 95 -13.85 17.74 16.09
N LYS A 96 -12.87 17.24 15.32
CA LYS A 96 -12.84 17.32 13.85
C LYS A 96 -14.11 16.74 13.24
N GLN A 97 -14.45 15.49 13.59
CA GLN A 97 -15.64 14.83 13.05
C GLN A 97 -16.95 15.55 13.44
N GLN A 98 -17.05 16.08 14.66
CA GLN A 98 -18.19 16.89 15.06
C GLN A 98 -18.30 18.20 14.27
N ALA A 99 -17.19 18.84 13.95
CA ALA A 99 -17.15 20.06 13.16
C ALA A 99 -17.57 19.78 11.70
N LEU A 100 -17.04 18.72 11.10
CA LEU A 100 -17.37 18.28 9.74
C LEU A 100 -18.87 17.89 9.63
N ALA A 101 -19.39 17.11 10.58
CA ALA A 101 -20.79 16.73 10.61
C ALA A 101 -21.72 17.95 10.77
N ALA A 102 -21.33 18.96 11.58
CA ALA A 102 -22.09 20.19 11.72
C ALA A 102 -22.07 21.01 10.41
N ARG A 103 -20.93 21.07 9.73
CA ARG A 103 -20.78 21.73 8.41
C ARG A 103 -21.67 21.07 7.35
N ALA A 104 -21.65 19.73 7.26
CA ALA A 104 -22.48 18.98 6.33
C ALA A 104 -23.99 19.19 6.54
N LEU A 105 -24.40 19.59 7.76
CA LEU A 105 -25.79 19.94 8.11
C LEU A 105 -26.08 21.43 7.95
N GLY A 106 -25.19 22.26 7.39
CA GLY A 106 -25.34 23.70 7.27
C GLY A 106 -25.25 24.48 8.59
N GLN A 107 -24.83 23.84 9.69
CA GLN A 107 -24.71 24.44 11.02
C GLN A 107 -23.35 25.15 11.19
N GLN A 108 -23.11 26.19 10.39
CA GLN A 108 -21.80 26.83 10.27
C GLN A 108 -21.25 27.35 11.62
N GLU A 109 -22.07 28.04 12.41
CA GLU A 109 -21.62 28.53 13.71
C GLU A 109 -21.20 27.42 14.68
N ARG A 110 -21.90 26.29 14.63
CA ARG A 110 -21.56 25.12 15.45
C ARG A 110 -20.27 24.47 14.98
N SER A 111 -20.08 24.37 13.67
CA SER A 111 -18.83 23.90 13.08
C SER A 111 -17.67 24.80 13.52
N ASN A 112 -17.79 26.11 13.35
CA ASN A 112 -16.73 27.05 13.71
C ASN A 112 -16.38 27.00 15.21
N ARG A 113 -17.38 26.86 16.11
CA ARG A 113 -17.12 26.67 17.55
C ARG A 113 -16.30 25.41 17.83
N ARG A 114 -16.53 24.30 17.10
CA ARG A 114 -15.75 23.07 17.28
C ARG A 114 -14.33 23.22 16.75
N TRP A 115 -14.14 23.88 15.62
CA TRP A 115 -12.81 24.20 15.08
C TRP A 115 -12.01 25.08 16.05
N GLN A 116 -12.62 26.12 16.57
CA GLN A 116 -11.98 27.00 17.59
C GLN A 116 -11.64 26.25 18.88
N GLU A 117 -12.53 25.37 19.34
CA GLU A 117 -12.26 24.50 20.51
C GLU A 117 -11.07 23.60 20.25
N LEU A 118 -10.96 22.99 19.05
CA LEU A 118 -9.86 22.15 18.64
C LEU A 118 -8.53 22.91 18.68
N LEU A 119 -8.45 24.06 18.04
CA LEU A 119 -7.24 24.91 18.03
C LEU A 119 -6.81 25.35 19.43
N ARG A 120 -7.78 25.69 20.27
CA ARG A 120 -7.48 26.13 21.64
C ARG A 120 -6.96 25.01 22.53
N ARG A 121 -7.51 23.80 22.41
CA ARG A 121 -7.19 22.67 23.30
C ARG A 121 -6.04 21.81 22.80
N PHE A 122 -5.94 21.64 21.51
CA PHE A 122 -5.03 20.70 20.87
C PHE A 122 -4.30 21.32 19.66
N PRO A 123 -3.60 22.47 19.85
CA PRO A 123 -3.04 23.24 18.75
C PRO A 123 -2.04 22.47 17.88
N GLU A 124 -1.31 21.50 18.47
CA GLU A 124 -0.29 20.71 17.76
C GLU A 124 -0.83 19.38 17.21
N ALA A 125 -2.09 19.06 17.44
CA ALA A 125 -2.67 17.81 16.93
C ALA A 125 -2.91 17.91 15.40
N ALA A 126 -2.69 16.81 14.66
CA ALA A 126 -2.91 16.79 13.22
C ALA A 126 -4.31 17.30 12.79
N PRO A 127 -5.44 16.95 13.48
CA PRO A 127 -6.75 17.53 13.15
C PRO A 127 -6.85 19.06 13.24
N SER A 128 -5.89 19.73 13.90
CA SER A 128 -5.85 21.20 13.96
C SER A 128 -5.44 21.85 12.64
N ALA A 129 -4.80 21.10 11.73
CA ALA A 129 -4.59 21.53 10.36
C ALA A 129 -5.92 21.77 9.64
N ASP A 130 -6.90 20.85 9.79
CA ASP A 130 -8.24 21.04 9.24
C ASP A 130 -8.93 22.28 9.83
N ALA A 131 -8.77 22.52 11.11
CA ALA A 131 -9.34 23.69 11.77
C ALA A 131 -8.76 25.00 11.19
N LEU A 132 -7.45 25.07 10.95
CA LEU A 132 -6.81 26.21 10.28
C LEU A 132 -7.32 26.38 8.86
N TYR A 133 -7.50 25.29 8.11
CA TYR A 133 -8.04 25.32 6.77
C TYR A 133 -9.48 25.85 6.70
N TYR A 134 -10.38 25.33 7.59
CA TYR A 134 -11.79 25.72 7.54
C TYR A 134 -12.09 27.08 8.16
N LEU A 135 -11.23 27.61 9.03
CA LEU A 135 -11.38 28.93 9.64
C LEU A 135 -10.60 30.02 8.88
N GLY A 136 -9.55 29.64 8.14
CA GLY A 136 -8.67 30.55 7.40
C GLY A 136 -9.21 30.94 6.02
N GLN A 137 -8.55 31.95 5.43
CA GLN A 137 -8.71 32.39 4.06
C GLN A 137 -7.34 32.36 3.38
N PRO A 138 -7.26 32.15 2.05
CA PRO A 138 -6.00 32.15 1.33
C PRO A 138 -5.18 33.41 1.59
N GLY A 139 -3.98 33.23 2.11
CA GLY A 139 -3.03 34.32 2.39
C GLY A 139 -3.14 34.99 3.76
N ASP A 140 -4.14 34.65 4.58
CA ASP A 140 -4.24 35.15 5.96
C ASP A 140 -3.26 34.44 6.94
N ASP A 141 -3.23 34.89 8.20
CA ASP A 141 -2.35 34.33 9.24
C ASP A 141 -2.63 32.84 9.51
N GLN A 142 -3.90 32.42 9.44
CA GLN A 142 -4.28 31.02 9.65
C GLN A 142 -3.78 30.13 8.50
N HIS A 143 -3.91 30.61 7.27
CA HIS A 143 -3.36 29.95 6.11
C HIS A 143 -1.83 29.82 6.20
N GLN A 144 -1.12 30.89 6.58
CA GLN A 144 0.32 30.84 6.77
C GLN A 144 0.74 29.85 7.88
N GLN A 145 0.04 29.87 9.01
CA GLN A 145 0.26 28.89 10.08
C GLN A 145 0.03 27.46 9.61
N LEU A 146 -1.01 27.21 8.80
CA LEU A 146 -1.30 25.89 8.23
C LEU A 146 -0.12 25.42 7.37
N LEU A 147 0.33 26.22 6.43
CA LEU A 147 1.42 25.85 5.52
C LEU A 147 2.77 25.66 6.23
N GLN A 148 3.02 26.42 7.30
CA GLN A 148 4.28 26.32 8.05
C GLN A 148 4.30 25.17 9.04
N ARG A 149 3.23 24.97 9.81
CA ARG A 149 3.20 23.99 10.93
C ARG A 149 2.79 22.62 10.46
N PHE A 150 1.97 22.53 9.43
CA PHE A 150 1.38 21.29 8.93
C PHE A 150 1.65 21.09 7.43
N ALA A 151 2.83 21.50 6.95
CA ALA A 151 3.17 21.60 5.53
C ALA A 151 2.80 20.36 4.69
N ALA A 152 3.01 19.16 5.23
CA ALA A 152 2.70 17.91 4.55
C ALA A 152 1.27 17.39 4.78
N HIS A 153 0.47 18.07 5.62
CA HIS A 153 -0.89 17.62 5.92
C HIS A 153 -1.83 17.83 4.73
N PRO A 154 -2.78 16.93 4.46
CA PRO A 154 -3.75 17.07 3.35
C PRO A 154 -4.47 18.43 3.32
N ALA A 155 -4.83 18.99 4.47
CA ALA A 155 -5.44 20.31 4.57
C ALA A 155 -4.52 21.43 4.05
N ALA A 156 -3.19 21.33 4.28
CA ALA A 156 -2.23 22.31 3.76
C ALA A 156 -2.07 22.20 2.23
N LEU A 157 -2.11 20.97 1.70
CA LEU A 157 -2.06 20.74 0.26
C LEU A 157 -3.33 21.25 -0.44
N ALA A 158 -4.50 21.00 0.15
CA ALA A 158 -5.76 21.55 -0.34
C ALA A 158 -5.75 23.08 -0.29
N ALA A 159 -5.26 23.67 0.81
CA ALA A 159 -5.13 25.11 0.96
C ALA A 159 -4.20 25.73 -0.11
N ALA A 160 -3.10 25.05 -0.45
CA ALA A 160 -2.18 25.51 -1.50
C ALA A 160 -2.86 25.51 -2.88
N VAL A 161 -3.65 24.47 -3.21
CA VAL A 161 -4.43 24.43 -4.45
C VAL A 161 -5.48 25.56 -4.49
N ASP A 162 -6.20 25.80 -3.40
CA ASP A 162 -7.17 26.87 -3.31
C ASP A 162 -6.51 28.25 -3.39
N TRP A 163 -5.32 28.39 -2.83
CA TRP A 163 -4.51 29.60 -2.92
C TRP A 163 -4.10 29.88 -4.38
N ASP A 164 -3.56 28.88 -5.10
CA ASP A 164 -3.25 29.02 -6.52
C ASP A 164 -4.47 29.46 -7.35
N ARG A 165 -5.62 28.78 -7.15
CA ARG A 165 -6.86 29.09 -7.89
C ARG A 165 -7.34 30.50 -7.69
N GLN A 166 -7.19 31.08 -6.49
CA GLN A 166 -7.71 32.38 -6.14
C GLN A 166 -6.74 33.51 -6.46
N THR A 167 -5.44 33.30 -6.27
CA THR A 167 -4.45 34.39 -6.33
C THR A 167 -3.43 34.19 -7.44
N GLN A 168 -3.31 33.00 -8.00
CA GLN A 168 -2.31 32.63 -9.00
C GLN A 168 -0.86 32.87 -8.50
N ASP A 169 -0.63 32.73 -7.19
CA ASP A 169 0.67 32.94 -6.58
C ASP A 169 1.58 31.70 -6.79
N PRO A 170 2.74 31.85 -7.44
CA PRO A 170 3.64 30.72 -7.73
C PRO A 170 4.15 29.99 -6.47
N ARG A 171 4.11 30.63 -5.30
CA ARG A 171 4.50 30.02 -4.02
C ARG A 171 3.59 28.84 -3.65
N ALA A 172 2.35 28.83 -4.12
CA ALA A 172 1.46 27.69 -3.96
C ALA A 172 2.00 26.44 -4.69
N GLY A 173 2.46 26.61 -5.93
CA GLY A 173 3.10 25.54 -6.71
C GLY A 173 4.41 25.06 -6.07
N LEU A 174 5.22 25.96 -5.51
CA LEU A 174 6.42 25.59 -4.77
C LEU A 174 6.10 24.74 -3.51
N HIS A 175 5.05 25.10 -2.78
CA HIS A 175 4.60 24.29 -1.65
C HIS A 175 4.17 22.89 -2.08
N LEU A 176 3.39 22.79 -3.18
CA LEU A 176 2.94 21.53 -3.74
C LEU A 176 4.10 20.69 -4.29
N ALA A 177 5.09 21.33 -4.93
CA ALA A 177 6.30 20.63 -5.38
C ALA A 177 7.08 20.00 -4.22
N ALA A 178 7.11 20.68 -3.08
CA ALA A 178 7.81 20.19 -1.89
C ALA A 178 7.07 19.06 -1.17
N TRP A 179 5.74 19.16 -1.06
CA TRP A 179 4.97 18.36 -0.10
C TRP A 179 3.85 17.53 -0.71
N GLY A 180 3.40 17.86 -1.91
CA GLY A 180 2.21 17.27 -2.51
C GLY A 180 2.22 17.24 -4.04
N ALA A 181 3.33 16.86 -4.68
CA ALA A 181 3.46 16.84 -6.14
C ALA A 181 2.29 16.12 -6.84
N ARG A 182 1.79 15.03 -6.27
CA ARG A 182 0.66 14.22 -6.81
C ARG A 182 -0.69 14.57 -6.19
N TRP A 183 -0.80 15.70 -5.49
CA TRP A 183 -2.08 16.11 -4.91
C TRP A 183 -3.07 16.53 -6.01
N PRO A 184 -4.36 16.17 -5.92
CA PRO A 184 -5.35 16.53 -6.93
C PRO A 184 -5.41 18.05 -7.16
N GLY A 185 -5.22 18.46 -8.41
CA GLY A 185 -5.18 19.87 -8.80
C GLY A 185 -3.84 20.59 -8.58
N ALA A 186 -2.77 19.85 -8.26
CA ALA A 186 -1.43 20.42 -8.14
C ALA A 186 -0.81 20.78 -9.51
N ASP A 187 -1.22 20.10 -10.58
CA ASP A 187 -0.74 20.27 -11.95
C ASP A 187 -0.72 21.74 -12.40
N THR A 188 -1.84 22.41 -12.30
CA THR A 188 -1.99 23.83 -12.69
C THR A 188 -1.06 24.75 -11.88
N ALA A 189 -0.97 24.53 -10.57
CA ALA A 189 -0.10 25.31 -9.70
C ALA A 189 1.39 25.08 -9.98
N LEU A 190 1.78 23.83 -10.29
CA LEU A 190 3.15 23.46 -10.66
C LEU A 190 3.56 24.11 -11.99
N LEU A 191 2.70 24.05 -13.02
CA LEU A 191 2.93 24.71 -14.31
C LEU A 191 3.07 26.22 -14.16
N ARG A 192 2.25 26.83 -13.32
CA ARG A 192 2.34 28.27 -13.03
C ARG A 192 3.65 28.62 -12.31
N ALA A 193 4.05 27.83 -11.33
CA ALA A 193 5.32 28.01 -10.64
C ALA A 193 6.50 27.90 -11.61
N CYS A 194 6.47 26.94 -12.52
CA CYS A 194 7.48 26.77 -13.57
C CYS A 194 7.63 28.01 -14.44
N GLY A 195 6.53 28.65 -14.81
CA GLY A 195 6.52 29.89 -15.62
C GLY A 195 6.99 31.14 -14.87
N SER A 196 7.34 31.06 -13.59
CA SER A 196 7.81 32.18 -12.77
C SER A 196 9.35 32.24 -12.68
N ASP A 197 9.88 33.33 -12.11
CA ASP A 197 11.31 33.46 -11.84
C ASP A 197 11.69 32.62 -10.61
N LEU A 198 12.26 31.46 -10.85
CA LEU A 198 12.66 30.48 -9.84
C LEU A 198 14.17 30.38 -9.73
N ALA A 199 14.67 30.24 -8.52
CA ALA A 199 16.05 29.76 -8.31
C ALA A 199 16.22 28.35 -8.86
N ASP A 200 17.43 27.98 -9.27
CA ASP A 200 17.75 26.68 -9.89
C ASP A 200 17.22 25.49 -9.10
N GLN A 201 17.43 25.47 -7.78
CA GLN A 201 16.94 24.41 -6.91
C GLN A 201 15.40 24.30 -6.87
N GLN A 202 14.70 25.43 -6.89
CA GLN A 202 13.24 25.47 -6.93
C GLN A 202 12.72 24.98 -8.29
N ARG A 203 13.37 25.37 -9.38
CA ARG A 203 13.05 24.93 -10.74
C ARG A 203 13.22 23.42 -10.87
N GLU A 204 14.35 22.86 -10.40
CA GLU A 204 14.57 21.42 -10.35
C GLU A 204 13.48 20.71 -9.55
N GLN A 205 13.08 21.25 -8.41
CA GLN A 205 12.04 20.67 -7.55
C GLN A 205 10.66 20.67 -8.22
N VAL A 206 10.30 21.76 -8.91
CA VAL A 206 9.02 21.85 -9.65
C VAL A 206 9.03 20.90 -10.84
N ALA A 207 10.13 20.83 -11.59
CA ALA A 207 10.26 19.90 -12.71
C ALA A 207 10.16 18.43 -12.25
N ALA A 208 10.84 18.08 -11.17
CA ALA A 208 10.72 16.74 -10.57
C ALA A 208 9.28 16.43 -10.10
N ALA A 209 8.54 17.45 -9.63
CA ALA A 209 7.15 17.28 -9.24
C ALA A 209 6.22 17.05 -10.45
N LEU A 210 6.44 17.75 -11.56
CA LEU A 210 5.73 17.53 -12.83
C LEU A 210 6.00 16.11 -13.37
N ALA A 211 7.26 15.68 -13.37
CA ALA A 211 7.64 14.31 -13.78
C ALA A 211 6.97 13.24 -12.90
N GLN A 212 6.83 13.47 -11.60
CA GLN A 212 6.10 12.58 -10.69
C GLN A 212 4.61 12.44 -11.02
N GLN A 213 4.01 13.46 -11.64
CA GLN A 213 2.64 13.40 -12.15
C GLN A 213 2.53 12.61 -13.46
N GLY A 214 3.64 12.36 -14.14
CA GLY A 214 3.72 11.73 -15.45
C GLY A 214 3.81 12.70 -16.61
N ASP A 215 3.88 14.01 -16.35
CA ASP A 215 4.05 15.04 -17.38
C ASP A 215 5.56 15.33 -17.58
N LEU A 216 6.22 14.43 -18.30
CA LEU A 216 7.65 14.53 -18.55
C LEU A 216 7.99 15.68 -19.49
N ASP A 217 7.14 15.98 -20.48
CA ASP A 217 7.36 17.07 -21.43
C ASP A 217 7.35 18.41 -20.70
N ALA A 218 6.33 18.67 -19.88
CA ALA A 218 6.27 19.88 -19.06
C ALA A 218 7.42 19.96 -18.05
N ALA A 219 7.86 18.81 -17.51
CA ALA A 219 9.01 18.76 -16.61
C ALA A 219 10.31 19.17 -17.29
N LEU A 220 10.57 18.67 -18.50
CA LEU A 220 11.76 19.01 -19.29
C LEU A 220 11.71 20.47 -19.76
N ASP A 221 10.55 20.94 -20.20
CA ASP A 221 10.35 22.36 -20.55
C ASP A 221 10.60 23.28 -19.36
N CYS A 222 10.16 22.87 -18.16
CA CYS A 222 10.41 23.60 -16.92
C CYS A 222 11.90 23.71 -16.57
N LEU A 223 12.67 22.64 -16.79
CA LEU A 223 14.12 22.66 -16.58
C LEU A 223 14.82 23.58 -17.57
N GLY A 224 14.41 23.61 -18.84
CA GLY A 224 15.13 24.31 -19.89
C GLY A 224 16.57 23.80 -20.03
N GLU A 225 17.55 24.69 -19.88
CA GLU A 225 18.98 24.34 -19.95
C GLU A 225 19.58 23.86 -18.61
N LEU A 226 18.79 23.91 -17.51
CA LEU A 226 19.25 23.49 -16.19
C LEU A 226 19.50 21.99 -16.15
N ARG A 227 20.65 21.60 -15.63
CA ARG A 227 20.96 20.18 -15.36
C ARG A 227 20.61 19.84 -13.90
N PRO A 228 19.69 18.89 -13.67
CA PRO A 228 19.34 18.49 -12.32
C PRO A 228 20.54 17.86 -11.60
N THR A 229 20.60 18.12 -10.29
CA THR A 229 21.70 17.64 -9.43
C THR A 229 21.28 16.59 -8.42
N ALA A 230 19.99 16.58 -8.05
CA ALA A 230 19.49 15.61 -7.08
C ALA A 230 19.26 14.24 -7.72
N PRO A 231 19.80 13.13 -7.14
CA PRO A 231 19.67 11.79 -7.71
C PRO A 231 18.21 11.36 -7.99
N LYS A 232 17.28 11.73 -7.11
CA LYS A 232 15.85 11.44 -7.30
C LYS A 232 15.23 12.26 -8.44
N SER A 233 15.67 13.50 -8.64
CA SER A 233 15.22 14.31 -9.75
C SER A 233 15.68 13.71 -11.08
N LEU A 234 16.93 13.25 -11.15
CA LEU A 234 17.48 12.57 -12.33
C LEU A 234 16.68 11.29 -12.66
N GLU A 235 16.34 10.49 -11.63
CA GLU A 235 15.53 9.26 -11.80
C GLU A 235 14.14 9.59 -12.36
N TRP A 236 13.42 10.55 -11.78
CA TRP A 236 12.06 10.89 -12.21
C TRP A 236 12.00 11.55 -13.58
N LEU A 237 13.04 12.29 -13.94
CA LEU A 237 13.15 12.96 -15.25
C LEU A 237 13.67 12.02 -16.35
N GLY A 238 13.99 10.76 -16.01
CA GLY A 238 14.58 9.84 -16.99
C GLY A 238 15.99 10.24 -17.44
N LEU A 239 16.65 11.12 -16.71
CA LEU A 239 17.98 11.65 -17.00
C LEU A 239 19.08 10.96 -16.17
N ALA A 240 18.72 10.01 -15.32
CA ALA A 240 19.68 9.15 -14.65
C ALA A 240 20.44 8.37 -15.72
N ASP A 241 21.75 8.55 -15.78
CA ASP A 241 22.57 7.65 -16.58
C ASP A 241 22.30 6.22 -16.13
N GLU A 242 22.01 5.32 -17.07
CA GLU A 242 22.15 3.90 -16.81
C GLU A 242 23.64 3.67 -16.53
N GLY A 243 24.03 3.91 -15.29
CA GLY A 243 25.41 3.68 -14.83
C GLY A 243 25.81 2.23 -15.09
N PRO A 244 27.09 1.88 -14.98
CA PRO A 244 27.52 0.50 -15.11
C PRO A 244 26.68 -0.37 -14.16
N LEU A 245 26.27 -1.55 -14.62
CA LEU A 245 25.54 -2.53 -13.81
C LEU A 245 26.17 -2.62 -12.42
N SER A 246 25.37 -2.65 -11.38
CA SER A 246 25.89 -2.86 -10.02
C SER A 246 26.70 -4.16 -9.96
N PRO A 247 27.64 -4.32 -9.02
CA PRO A 247 28.39 -5.58 -8.87
C PRO A 247 27.46 -6.81 -8.76
N GLU A 248 26.31 -6.66 -8.10
CA GLU A 248 25.29 -7.71 -7.99
C GLU A 248 24.63 -8.03 -9.34
N GLN A 249 24.34 -7.01 -10.14
CA GLN A 249 23.79 -7.18 -11.49
C GLN A 249 24.81 -7.83 -12.42
N GLN A 250 26.10 -7.41 -12.35
CA GLN A 250 27.17 -8.01 -13.14
C GLN A 250 27.37 -9.48 -12.79
N ALA A 251 27.42 -9.81 -11.50
CA ALA A 251 27.55 -11.19 -11.03
C ALA A 251 26.35 -12.04 -11.49
N TRP A 252 25.13 -11.48 -11.47
CA TRP A 252 23.96 -12.18 -11.98
C TRP A 252 24.02 -12.41 -13.49
N GLU A 253 24.42 -11.44 -14.30
CA GLU A 253 24.52 -11.64 -15.75
C GLU A 253 25.57 -12.69 -16.13
N GLN A 254 26.66 -12.81 -15.36
CA GLN A 254 27.62 -13.91 -15.52
C GLN A 254 26.99 -15.27 -15.21
N ILE A 255 26.27 -15.38 -14.10
CA ILE A 255 25.55 -16.62 -13.74
C ILE A 255 24.51 -16.96 -14.81
N ARG A 256 23.74 -15.95 -15.25
CA ARG A 256 22.74 -16.12 -16.28
C ARG A 256 23.33 -16.64 -17.60
N SER A 257 24.50 -16.15 -18.02
CA SER A 257 25.19 -16.67 -19.19
C SER A 257 25.51 -18.16 -19.06
N LEU A 258 26.09 -18.57 -17.92
CA LEU A 258 26.38 -19.98 -17.63
C LEU A 258 25.10 -20.85 -17.66
N LEU A 259 24.00 -20.35 -17.12
CA LEU A 259 22.71 -21.05 -17.14
C LEU A 259 22.20 -21.23 -18.58
N LEU A 260 22.26 -20.19 -19.40
CA LEU A 260 21.80 -20.23 -20.80
C LEU A 260 22.70 -21.11 -21.67
N GLU A 261 23.99 -21.19 -21.38
CA GLU A 261 24.95 -22.09 -22.03
C GLU A 261 24.85 -23.53 -21.50
N ARG A 262 24.00 -23.76 -20.46
CA ARG A 262 23.84 -25.04 -19.75
C ARG A 262 25.15 -25.56 -19.12
N ASP A 263 26.08 -24.63 -18.79
CA ASP A 263 27.21 -24.96 -17.94
C ASP A 263 26.75 -25.06 -16.47
N TRP A 264 26.03 -26.15 -16.18
CA TRP A 264 25.45 -26.37 -14.86
C TRP A 264 26.49 -26.42 -13.75
N ARG A 265 27.71 -26.90 -14.05
CA ARG A 265 28.80 -26.98 -13.06
C ARG A 265 29.39 -25.61 -12.77
N GLY A 266 29.65 -24.82 -13.80
CA GLY A 266 30.09 -23.43 -13.66
C GLY A 266 29.03 -22.60 -12.92
N ALA A 267 27.75 -22.75 -13.31
CA ALA A 267 26.65 -22.07 -12.63
C ALA A 267 26.53 -22.47 -11.14
N GLN A 268 26.62 -23.77 -10.82
CA GLN A 268 26.58 -24.27 -9.44
C GLN A 268 27.69 -23.61 -8.57
N GLN A 269 28.93 -23.56 -9.09
CA GLN A 269 30.06 -22.95 -8.38
C GLN A 269 29.86 -21.46 -8.17
N ALA A 270 29.45 -20.72 -9.21
CA ALA A 270 29.22 -19.28 -9.11
C ALA A 270 28.06 -18.94 -8.14
N LEU A 271 26.98 -19.73 -8.14
CA LEU A 271 25.85 -19.58 -7.22
C LEU A 271 26.24 -19.88 -5.76
N GLN A 272 27.10 -20.87 -5.52
CA GLN A 272 27.64 -21.14 -4.18
C GLN A 272 28.48 -19.97 -3.66
N GLN A 273 29.37 -19.42 -4.49
CA GLN A 273 30.15 -18.24 -4.13
C GLN A 273 29.26 -17.02 -3.84
N GLN A 274 28.17 -16.85 -4.60
CA GLN A 274 27.24 -15.76 -4.36
C GLN A 274 26.53 -15.88 -2.99
N LEU A 275 26.22 -17.10 -2.52
CA LEU A 275 25.60 -17.33 -1.19
C LEU A 275 26.54 -17.04 -0.02
N GLU A 276 27.84 -16.92 -0.24
CA GLU A 276 28.82 -16.50 0.78
C GLU A 276 28.77 -14.99 1.05
N GLN A 277 28.11 -14.21 0.15
CA GLN A 277 27.95 -12.78 0.29
C GLN A 277 26.65 -12.43 1.01
N PRO A 278 26.56 -11.26 1.66
CA PRO A 278 25.31 -10.76 2.20
C PRO A 278 24.36 -10.45 1.03
N LEU A 279 23.25 -11.20 0.94
CA LEU A 279 22.25 -11.04 -0.11
C LEU A 279 20.92 -10.56 0.49
N THR A 280 20.20 -9.74 -0.28
CA THR A 280 18.81 -9.41 0.06
C THR A 280 17.92 -10.66 -0.06
N PRO A 281 16.78 -10.75 0.69
CA PRO A 281 15.92 -11.92 0.65
C PRO A 281 15.49 -12.37 -0.75
N PRO A 282 15.10 -11.47 -1.68
CA PRO A 282 14.76 -11.89 -3.04
C PRO A 282 15.94 -12.44 -3.84
N LEU A 283 17.15 -11.92 -3.60
CA LEU A 283 18.37 -12.44 -4.22
C LEU A 283 18.73 -13.81 -3.67
N GLN A 284 18.59 -14.02 -2.37
CA GLN A 284 18.80 -15.33 -1.75
C GLN A 284 17.85 -16.38 -2.34
N ALA A 285 16.56 -16.03 -2.47
CA ALA A 285 15.57 -16.92 -3.08
C ALA A 285 15.95 -17.28 -4.52
N ARG A 286 16.37 -16.28 -5.33
CA ARG A 286 16.81 -16.49 -6.71
C ARG A 286 18.03 -17.40 -6.78
N VAL A 287 19.06 -17.09 -6.02
CA VAL A 287 20.33 -17.84 -6.04
C VAL A 287 20.12 -19.29 -5.58
N ARG A 288 19.34 -19.51 -4.52
CA ARG A 288 19.03 -20.88 -4.04
C ARG A 288 18.19 -21.68 -5.03
N PHE A 289 17.23 -21.04 -5.68
CA PHE A 289 16.43 -21.72 -6.70
C PHE A 289 17.33 -22.24 -7.82
N TRP A 290 18.18 -21.39 -8.38
CA TRP A 290 19.06 -21.76 -9.49
C TRP A 290 20.16 -22.72 -9.06
N LEU A 291 20.67 -22.61 -7.83
CA LEU A 291 21.59 -23.60 -7.27
C LEU A 291 20.93 -24.99 -7.20
N GLY A 292 19.69 -25.05 -6.74
CA GLY A 292 18.91 -26.28 -6.74
C GLY A 292 18.72 -26.85 -8.15
N LEU A 293 18.38 -25.99 -9.14
CA LEU A 293 18.19 -26.44 -10.52
C LEU A 293 19.50 -26.92 -11.17
N SER A 294 20.59 -26.17 -11.02
CA SER A 294 21.90 -26.59 -11.52
C SER A 294 22.37 -27.92 -10.89
N THR A 295 22.12 -28.09 -9.60
CA THR A 295 22.42 -29.34 -8.88
C THR A 295 21.55 -30.50 -9.38
N TRP A 296 20.28 -30.23 -9.70
CA TRP A 296 19.36 -31.21 -10.28
C TRP A 296 19.83 -31.68 -11.66
N GLU A 297 20.20 -30.76 -12.54
CA GLU A 297 20.67 -31.03 -13.90
C GLU A 297 22.01 -31.80 -13.92
N LEU A 298 22.81 -31.68 -12.85
CA LEU A 298 24.03 -32.48 -12.63
C LEU A 298 23.74 -33.90 -12.12
N GLY A 299 22.46 -34.27 -11.88
CA GLY A 299 22.06 -35.58 -11.38
C GLY A 299 22.07 -35.72 -9.85
N GLU A 300 22.42 -34.68 -9.12
CA GLU A 300 22.50 -34.65 -7.65
C GLU A 300 21.12 -34.39 -7.01
N THR A 301 20.12 -35.21 -7.38
CA THR A 301 18.68 -34.94 -7.13
C THR A 301 18.32 -34.77 -5.66
N LYS A 302 18.93 -35.56 -4.75
CA LYS A 302 18.66 -35.46 -3.31
C LYS A 302 19.13 -34.12 -2.74
N GLN A 303 20.30 -33.66 -3.17
CA GLN A 303 20.85 -32.38 -2.75
C GLN A 303 20.03 -31.22 -3.30
N ALA A 304 19.62 -31.25 -4.57
CA ALA A 304 18.74 -30.27 -5.17
C ALA A 304 17.44 -30.11 -4.38
N GLN A 305 16.79 -31.23 -4.02
CA GLN A 305 15.58 -31.22 -3.20
C GLN A 305 15.82 -30.61 -1.80
N GLN A 306 16.97 -30.84 -1.19
CA GLN A 306 17.31 -30.23 0.10
C GLN A 306 17.44 -28.71 -0.03
N ILE A 307 18.11 -28.24 -1.09
CA ILE A 307 18.26 -26.80 -1.39
C ILE A 307 16.89 -26.14 -1.57
N TRP A 308 15.98 -26.74 -2.33
CA TRP A 308 14.64 -26.19 -2.54
C TRP A 308 13.77 -26.23 -1.27
N ARG A 309 13.88 -27.29 -0.44
CA ARG A 309 13.20 -27.30 0.88
C ARG A 309 13.71 -26.19 1.80
N GLN A 310 15.02 -25.95 1.79
CA GLN A 310 15.60 -24.84 2.53
C GLN A 310 15.07 -23.49 1.99
N LEU A 311 15.02 -23.31 0.67
CA LEU A 311 14.44 -22.12 0.06
C LEU A 311 13.00 -21.91 0.54
N LEU A 312 12.14 -22.94 0.51
CA LEU A 312 10.76 -22.83 0.95
C LEU A 312 10.61 -22.53 2.45
N SER A 313 11.53 -23.01 3.29
CA SER A 313 11.49 -22.70 4.73
C SER A 313 11.88 -21.26 5.06
N GLU A 314 12.69 -20.61 4.21
CA GLU A 314 13.20 -19.26 4.44
C GLU A 314 12.47 -18.21 3.58
N HIS A 315 12.10 -18.56 2.36
CA HIS A 315 11.51 -17.66 1.34
C HIS A 315 10.38 -18.37 0.58
N PRO A 316 9.25 -18.71 1.23
CA PRO A 316 8.19 -19.49 0.59
C PRO A 316 7.44 -18.73 -0.50
N PHE A 317 7.49 -17.39 -0.50
CA PHE A 317 6.67 -16.53 -1.36
C PHE A 317 7.35 -16.13 -2.66
N GLY A 318 6.51 -15.70 -3.63
CA GLY A 318 6.94 -15.16 -4.91
C GLY A 318 7.39 -16.22 -5.90
N TYR A 319 7.94 -15.77 -7.02
CA TYR A 319 8.25 -16.62 -8.18
C TYR A 319 9.13 -17.84 -7.84
N TYR A 320 10.24 -17.62 -7.14
CA TYR A 320 11.19 -18.71 -6.86
C TYR A 320 10.70 -19.69 -5.79
N GLY A 321 9.92 -19.22 -4.82
CA GLY A 321 9.21 -20.09 -3.86
C GLY A 321 8.20 -20.98 -4.58
N TRP A 322 7.36 -20.38 -5.42
CA TRP A 322 6.43 -21.14 -6.26
C TRP A 322 7.13 -22.18 -7.12
N ARG A 323 8.18 -21.80 -7.87
CA ARG A 323 8.90 -22.74 -8.75
C ARG A 323 9.59 -23.88 -7.98
N ALA A 324 10.13 -23.60 -6.77
CA ALA A 324 10.71 -24.62 -5.92
C ALA A 324 9.66 -25.64 -5.43
N SER A 325 8.47 -25.18 -5.07
CA SER A 325 7.33 -26.01 -4.70
C SER A 325 6.89 -26.92 -5.86
N GLU A 326 6.76 -26.39 -7.07
CA GLU A 326 6.47 -27.17 -8.28
C GLU A 326 7.54 -28.24 -8.55
N ARG A 327 8.83 -27.89 -8.46
CA ARG A 327 9.94 -28.84 -8.63
C ARG A 327 9.96 -29.96 -7.58
N LEU A 328 9.49 -29.67 -6.37
CA LEU A 328 9.33 -30.64 -5.30
C LEU A 328 8.01 -31.43 -5.37
N GLN A 329 7.09 -31.05 -6.26
CA GLN A 329 5.72 -31.58 -6.32
C GLN A 329 5.00 -31.47 -4.96
N GLN A 330 5.25 -30.37 -4.24
CA GLN A 330 4.65 -30.07 -2.95
C GLN A 330 3.56 -29.01 -3.16
N ALA A 331 2.34 -29.30 -2.69
CA ALA A 331 1.33 -28.26 -2.58
C ALA A 331 1.82 -27.18 -1.60
N PRO A 332 1.44 -25.90 -1.81
CA PRO A 332 1.73 -24.86 -0.83
C PRO A 332 1.18 -25.30 0.53
N GLU A 333 1.99 -25.16 1.56
CA GLU A 333 1.53 -25.34 2.91
C GLU A 333 0.49 -24.27 3.20
N ALA A 334 -0.68 -24.64 3.71
CA ALA A 334 -1.71 -23.68 4.07
C ALA A 334 -1.11 -22.67 5.07
N LEU A 335 -0.97 -21.44 4.63
CA LEU A 335 -0.44 -20.39 5.50
C LEU A 335 -1.37 -20.22 6.71
N PRO A 336 -0.81 -19.98 7.90
CA PRO A 336 -1.63 -19.68 9.05
C PRO A 336 -2.56 -18.51 8.69
N PRO A 337 -3.84 -18.56 9.11
CA PRO A 337 -4.74 -17.44 8.90
C PRO A 337 -4.07 -16.18 9.43
N ALA A 338 -4.28 -15.06 8.72
CA ALA A 338 -3.80 -13.76 9.18
C ALA A 338 -4.16 -13.59 10.65
N ASN A 339 -3.20 -13.70 11.52
CA ASN A 339 -3.41 -13.27 12.89
C ASN A 339 -3.50 -11.74 12.91
N PRO A 340 -4.24 -11.18 13.90
CA PRO A 340 -4.64 -9.79 13.91
C PRO A 340 -3.46 -8.84 13.66
N PRO A 341 -3.76 -7.57 13.34
CA PRO A 341 -2.79 -6.61 12.83
C PRO A 341 -1.50 -6.65 13.62
N ALA A 342 -0.38 -6.57 12.95
CA ALA A 342 0.95 -6.66 13.52
C ALA A 342 1.07 -5.82 14.79
N GLU A 343 0.82 -6.42 15.94
CA GLU A 343 1.13 -5.77 17.21
C GLU A 343 2.58 -5.31 17.15
N GLY A 344 2.79 -4.00 17.17
CA GLY A 344 4.10 -3.37 17.16
C GLY A 344 4.70 -3.04 15.78
N LEU A 345 3.97 -3.18 14.68
CA LEU A 345 4.42 -2.62 13.40
C LEU A 345 4.33 -1.09 13.44
N LEU A 346 3.18 -0.55 13.78
CA LEU A 346 2.93 0.88 13.91
C LEU A 346 3.03 1.34 15.37
N PRO A 347 3.20 2.64 15.64
CA PRO A 347 2.93 3.22 16.95
C PRO A 347 1.51 2.90 17.42
N LYS A 348 1.35 2.52 18.70
CA LYS A 348 0.06 2.06 19.26
C LYS A 348 -1.13 2.98 18.97
N HIS A 349 -0.92 4.30 18.99
CA HIS A 349 -2.00 5.26 18.71
C HIS A 349 -2.49 5.19 17.26
N LEU A 350 -1.60 4.89 16.28
CA LEU A 350 -1.96 4.72 14.88
C LEU A 350 -2.65 3.37 14.64
N GLU A 351 -2.15 2.29 15.28
CA GLU A 351 -2.83 0.99 15.27
C GLU A 351 -4.26 1.12 15.80
N GLN A 352 -4.44 1.88 16.89
CA GLN A 352 -5.77 2.15 17.45
C GLN A 352 -6.68 2.88 16.45
N LEU A 353 -6.18 3.89 15.74
CA LEU A 353 -6.96 4.61 14.73
C LEU A 353 -7.38 3.69 13.57
N LEU A 354 -6.48 2.84 13.09
CA LEU A 354 -6.81 1.83 12.07
C LEU A 354 -7.85 0.83 12.57
N ALA A 355 -7.68 0.29 13.79
CA ALA A 355 -8.63 -0.62 14.41
C ALA A 355 -10.02 0.01 14.59
N LEU A 356 -10.10 1.32 14.76
CA LEU A 356 -11.35 2.08 14.86
C LEU A 356 -12.00 2.38 13.50
N GLY A 357 -11.36 2.04 12.37
CA GLY A 357 -11.86 2.34 11.03
C GLY A 357 -11.73 3.82 10.65
N ILE A 358 -10.71 4.51 11.17
CA ILE A 358 -10.42 5.91 10.85
C ILE A 358 -8.99 6.06 10.28
N PRO A 359 -8.72 5.41 9.14
CA PRO A 359 -7.37 5.36 8.55
C PRO A 359 -6.87 6.74 8.09
N VAL A 360 -7.76 7.64 7.67
CA VAL A 360 -7.39 9.00 7.26
C VAL A 360 -6.68 9.73 8.41
N GLU A 361 -7.21 9.63 9.62
CA GLU A 361 -6.61 10.26 10.81
C GLU A 361 -5.26 9.62 11.17
N ALA A 362 -5.12 8.31 10.98
CA ALA A 362 -3.85 7.62 11.20
C ALA A 362 -2.79 8.11 10.20
N TRP A 363 -3.15 8.26 8.94
CA TRP A 363 -2.30 8.76 7.87
C TRP A 363 -1.89 10.23 8.11
N GLU A 364 -2.84 11.11 8.46
CA GLU A 364 -2.59 12.52 8.74
C GLU A 364 -1.64 12.70 9.94
N GLN A 365 -1.84 11.92 11.01
CA GLN A 365 -0.94 11.94 12.16
C GLN A 365 0.47 11.45 11.81
N TRP A 366 0.59 10.38 11.05
CA TRP A 366 1.88 9.90 10.56
C TRP A 366 2.62 10.96 9.75
N ARG A 367 1.97 11.56 8.76
CA ARG A 367 2.57 12.63 7.94
C ARG A 367 3.00 13.83 8.76
N THR A 368 2.17 14.26 9.70
CA THR A 368 2.47 15.40 10.60
C THR A 368 3.67 15.10 11.48
N GLN A 369 3.72 13.91 12.11
CA GLN A 369 4.83 13.51 12.97
C GLN A 369 6.16 13.40 12.22
N ARG A 370 6.13 12.95 10.98
CA ARG A 370 7.32 12.86 10.13
C ARG A 370 7.70 14.18 9.45
N GLY A 371 6.88 15.22 9.56
CA GLY A 371 7.12 16.49 8.86
C GLY A 371 7.22 16.30 7.34
N GLY A 372 6.53 15.31 6.76
CA GLY A 372 6.55 14.98 5.34
C GLY A 372 7.82 14.31 4.82
N GLN A 373 8.76 13.93 5.71
CA GLN A 373 9.96 13.19 5.31
C GLN A 373 9.60 11.83 4.71
N ALA A 374 10.25 11.48 3.60
CA ALA A 374 10.07 10.17 2.98
C ALA A 374 10.61 9.05 3.89
N PRO A 375 10.01 7.84 3.86
CA PRO A 375 10.53 6.71 4.60
C PRO A 375 11.88 6.26 4.03
N GLU A 376 12.85 6.00 4.90
CA GLU A 376 14.22 5.61 4.52
C GLU A 376 14.52 4.14 4.86
N SER A 377 14.06 3.67 6.02
CA SER A 377 14.29 2.28 6.45
C SER A 377 13.23 1.32 5.89
N ALA A 378 13.60 0.04 5.80
CA ALA A 378 12.68 -1.04 5.41
C ALA A 378 11.41 -1.05 6.27
N ARG A 379 11.55 -0.84 7.59
CA ARG A 379 10.44 -0.78 8.53
C ARG A 379 9.53 0.43 8.29
N GLU A 380 10.09 1.60 8.07
CA GLU A 380 9.30 2.82 7.78
C GLU A 380 8.54 2.71 6.46
N LEU A 381 9.15 2.09 5.43
CA LEU A 381 8.48 1.80 4.16
C LEU A 381 7.27 0.87 4.37
N TRP A 382 7.40 -0.13 5.23
CA TRP A 382 6.28 -1.01 5.56
C TRP A 382 5.19 -0.27 6.33
N GLN A 383 5.56 0.50 7.36
CA GLN A 383 4.63 1.30 8.15
C GLN A 383 3.83 2.29 7.29
N GLU A 384 4.52 3.06 6.46
CA GLU A 384 3.88 4.03 5.59
C GLU A 384 3.04 3.35 4.51
N GLY A 385 3.51 2.25 3.93
CA GLY A 385 2.75 1.46 2.97
C GLY A 385 1.40 1.00 3.51
N VAL A 386 1.36 0.49 4.75
CA VAL A 386 0.10 0.07 5.41
C VAL A 386 -0.85 1.26 5.63
N LEU A 387 -0.33 2.40 6.06
CA LEU A 387 -1.14 3.61 6.27
C LEU A 387 -1.71 4.15 4.95
N ARG A 388 -0.92 4.10 3.87
CA ARG A 388 -1.37 4.50 2.52
C ARG A 388 -2.44 3.55 1.96
N LEU A 389 -2.35 2.24 2.23
CA LEU A 389 -3.43 1.31 1.88
C LEU A 389 -4.75 1.72 2.54
N GLY A 390 -4.69 2.16 3.79
CA GLY A 390 -5.86 2.63 4.53
C GLY A 390 -6.55 3.86 3.93
N VAL A 391 -5.83 4.68 3.16
CA VAL A 391 -6.36 5.88 2.48
C VAL A 391 -6.45 5.71 0.96
N ASP A 392 -6.42 4.47 0.48
CA ASP A 392 -6.58 4.11 -0.92
C ASP A 392 -5.47 4.60 -1.87
N ASP A 393 -4.32 5.01 -1.33
CA ASP A 393 -3.13 5.38 -2.11
C ASP A 393 -2.31 4.14 -2.48
N ARG A 394 -2.96 3.19 -3.17
CA ARG A 394 -2.44 1.84 -3.47
C ARG A 394 -1.15 1.86 -4.27
N ARG A 395 -1.03 2.73 -5.25
CA ARG A 395 0.14 2.77 -6.14
C ARG A 395 1.44 2.98 -5.37
N ILE A 396 1.47 4.01 -4.51
CA ILE A 396 2.64 4.32 -3.69
C ILE A 396 2.77 3.29 -2.55
N ALA A 397 1.67 2.87 -1.95
CA ALA A 397 1.67 1.85 -0.91
C ALA A 397 2.36 0.57 -1.37
N LEU A 398 1.95 0.00 -2.50
CA LEU A 398 2.52 -1.25 -3.02
C LEU A 398 3.98 -1.08 -3.47
N GLU A 399 4.36 0.10 -3.98
CA GLU A 399 5.76 0.40 -4.27
C GLU A 399 6.64 0.38 -3.02
N GLN A 400 6.17 1.02 -1.94
CA GLN A 400 6.87 1.05 -0.65
C GLN A 400 6.93 -0.34 -0.02
N LEU A 401 5.85 -1.09 -0.05
CA LEU A 401 5.79 -2.46 0.47
C LEU A 401 6.71 -3.41 -0.31
N ASP A 402 6.75 -3.31 -1.64
CA ASP A 402 7.69 -4.06 -2.47
C ASP A 402 9.15 -3.68 -2.16
N ARG A 403 9.41 -2.39 -1.90
CA ARG A 403 10.75 -1.94 -1.49
C ARG A 403 11.09 -2.41 -0.07
N ALA A 404 10.14 -2.39 0.86
CA ALA A 404 10.31 -2.92 2.20
C ALA A 404 10.69 -4.42 2.17
N GLN A 405 10.00 -5.20 1.35
CA GLN A 405 10.30 -6.63 1.16
C GLN A 405 11.73 -6.82 0.58
N ARG A 406 12.11 -6.05 -0.44
CA ARG A 406 13.47 -6.13 -1.01
C ARG A 406 14.56 -5.79 0.00
N LEU A 407 14.28 -4.89 0.93
CA LEU A 407 15.21 -4.49 2.00
C LEU A 407 15.14 -5.39 3.24
N GLY A 408 14.35 -6.46 3.23
CA GLY A 408 14.28 -7.42 4.32
C GLY A 408 13.53 -6.90 5.55
N ALA A 409 12.44 -6.16 5.38
CA ALA A 409 11.65 -5.60 6.48
C ALA A 409 11.03 -6.64 7.42
N ALA A 410 10.84 -7.87 6.95
CA ALA A 410 10.16 -8.94 7.67
C ALA A 410 11.16 -9.99 8.16
N GLU A 411 11.21 -10.20 9.47
CA GLU A 411 12.03 -11.21 10.12
C GLU A 411 11.18 -12.42 10.52
N GLY A 412 11.53 -13.60 9.98
CA GLY A 412 10.82 -14.85 10.23
C GLY A 412 9.46 -14.95 9.50
N LEU A 413 8.93 -16.17 9.47
CA LEU A 413 7.77 -16.54 8.64
C LEU A 413 6.51 -15.71 8.96
N SER A 414 6.21 -15.46 10.22
CA SER A 414 5.00 -14.72 10.61
C SER A 414 5.00 -13.28 10.09
N GLN A 415 6.14 -12.59 10.12
CA GLN A 415 6.26 -11.25 9.58
C GLN A 415 6.27 -11.25 8.05
N GLN A 416 6.85 -12.27 7.42
CA GLN A 416 6.79 -12.44 5.97
C GLN A 416 5.34 -12.63 5.50
N VAL A 417 4.57 -13.52 6.15
CA VAL A 417 3.12 -13.69 5.87
C VAL A 417 2.38 -12.37 5.96
N LEU A 418 2.60 -11.62 7.03
CA LEU A 418 1.94 -10.33 7.23
C LEU A 418 2.32 -9.30 6.16
N LEU A 419 3.60 -9.21 5.81
CA LEU A 419 4.07 -8.31 4.76
C LEU A 419 3.46 -8.68 3.41
N GLU A 420 3.40 -9.98 3.08
CA GLU A 420 2.78 -10.46 1.84
C GLU A 420 1.28 -10.16 1.79
N GLN A 421 0.57 -10.26 2.90
CA GLN A 421 -0.84 -9.86 2.97
C GLN A 421 -1.04 -8.37 2.66
N HIS A 422 -0.16 -7.50 3.18
CA HIS A 422 -0.19 -6.08 2.83
C HIS A 422 0.23 -5.81 1.37
N ARG A 423 1.16 -6.59 0.83
CA ARG A 423 1.60 -6.51 -0.57
C ARG A 423 0.56 -6.98 -1.58
N HIS A 424 -0.37 -7.84 -1.14
CA HIS A 424 -1.42 -8.43 -1.98
C HIS A 424 -2.82 -8.10 -1.43
N PRO A 425 -3.20 -6.80 -1.40
CA PRO A 425 -4.54 -6.41 -0.98
C PRO A 425 -5.58 -6.92 -1.98
N ARG A 426 -6.74 -7.36 -1.47
CA ARG A 426 -7.82 -7.96 -2.27
C ARG A 426 -8.81 -6.94 -2.82
N ASN A 427 -8.30 -5.78 -3.24
CA ASN A 427 -9.14 -4.79 -3.91
C ASN A 427 -9.58 -5.31 -5.29
N PHE A 428 -10.83 -5.05 -5.65
CA PHE A 428 -11.45 -5.54 -6.89
C PHE A 428 -11.54 -7.08 -7.01
N GLU A 429 -11.33 -7.83 -5.91
CA GLU A 429 -11.33 -9.29 -5.92
C GLU A 429 -12.55 -9.86 -6.63
N GLN A 430 -13.77 -9.54 -6.17
CA GLN A 430 -15.00 -10.05 -6.77
C GLN A 430 -15.13 -9.69 -8.26
N LEU A 431 -14.77 -8.47 -8.63
CA LEU A 431 -14.81 -8.02 -10.03
C LEU A 431 -13.85 -8.82 -10.92
N LEU A 432 -12.63 -9.06 -10.43
CA LEU A 432 -11.62 -9.82 -11.17
C LEU A 432 -11.96 -11.32 -11.19
N GLU A 433 -12.50 -11.88 -10.11
CA GLU A 433 -13.01 -13.26 -10.06
C GLU A 433 -14.16 -13.47 -11.06
N ASP A 434 -15.14 -12.54 -11.10
CA ASP A 434 -16.23 -12.60 -12.06
C ASP A 434 -15.74 -12.48 -13.50
N ALA A 435 -14.80 -11.56 -13.78
CA ALA A 435 -14.20 -11.40 -15.10
C ALA A 435 -13.40 -12.64 -15.52
N ALA A 436 -12.61 -13.23 -14.61
CA ALA A 436 -11.87 -14.45 -14.84
C ALA A 436 -12.80 -15.64 -15.07
N GLY A 437 -13.86 -15.78 -14.28
CA GLY A 437 -14.86 -16.84 -14.40
C GLY A 437 -15.57 -16.83 -15.75
N ASN A 438 -15.93 -15.66 -16.27
CA ASN A 438 -16.58 -15.52 -17.58
C ASN A 438 -15.69 -16.00 -18.73
N GLU A 439 -14.37 -15.85 -18.62
CA GLU A 439 -13.38 -16.26 -19.62
C GLU A 439 -12.72 -17.61 -19.30
N GLN A 440 -13.14 -18.29 -18.23
CA GLN A 440 -12.54 -19.54 -17.75
C GLN A 440 -11.02 -19.41 -17.49
N LEU A 441 -10.65 -18.33 -16.84
CA LEU A 441 -9.28 -18.04 -16.41
C LEU A 441 -9.10 -18.42 -14.93
N ASP A 442 -7.84 -18.60 -14.55
CA ASP A 442 -7.44 -18.63 -13.15
C ASP A 442 -7.57 -17.21 -12.55
N PRO A 443 -8.43 -17.00 -11.53
CA PRO A 443 -8.63 -15.69 -10.92
C PRO A 443 -7.36 -15.10 -10.33
N ASP A 444 -6.50 -15.94 -9.73
CA ASP A 444 -5.25 -15.50 -9.10
C ASP A 444 -4.25 -14.99 -10.16
N LEU A 445 -4.28 -15.55 -11.37
CA LEU A 445 -3.47 -15.03 -12.49
C LEU A 445 -3.94 -13.64 -12.91
N LEU A 446 -5.25 -13.42 -13.02
CA LEU A 446 -5.79 -12.11 -13.40
C LEU A 446 -5.55 -11.05 -12.32
N LEU A 447 -5.69 -11.43 -11.03
CA LEU A 447 -5.36 -10.56 -9.89
C LEU A 447 -3.87 -10.21 -9.87
N GLY A 448 -2.99 -11.20 -10.08
CA GLY A 448 -1.55 -11.01 -10.18
C GLY A 448 -1.16 -10.06 -11.33
N LEU A 449 -1.87 -10.18 -12.46
CA LEU A 449 -1.73 -9.29 -13.61
C LEU A 449 -2.14 -7.85 -13.25
N ALA A 450 -3.35 -7.63 -12.71
CA ALA A 450 -3.84 -6.32 -12.29
C ALA A 450 -2.91 -5.63 -11.29
N ARG A 451 -2.35 -6.40 -10.35
CA ARG A 451 -1.35 -5.91 -9.40
C ARG A 451 -0.07 -5.43 -10.11
N GLN A 452 0.40 -6.15 -11.11
CA GLN A 452 1.60 -5.77 -11.85
C GLN A 452 1.35 -4.58 -12.78
N GLU A 453 0.22 -4.53 -13.47
CA GLU A 453 -0.13 -3.51 -14.45
C GLU A 453 -0.36 -2.13 -13.82
N SER A 454 -1.27 -2.04 -12.88
CA SER A 454 -1.70 -0.76 -12.32
C SER A 454 -1.43 -0.60 -10.82
N ARG A 455 -0.88 -1.63 -10.17
CA ARG A 455 -0.88 -1.73 -8.69
C ARG A 455 -2.29 -1.54 -8.12
N LEU A 456 -3.27 -2.16 -8.76
CA LEU A 456 -4.69 -2.07 -8.42
C LEU A 456 -5.23 -0.62 -8.38
N THR A 457 -4.72 0.25 -9.26
CA THR A 457 -5.11 1.66 -9.36
C THR A 457 -5.76 1.92 -10.72
N PRO A 458 -7.09 1.97 -10.83
CA PRO A 458 -7.79 1.99 -12.11
C PRO A 458 -7.61 3.28 -12.93
N THR A 459 -7.14 4.36 -12.30
CA THR A 459 -6.98 5.66 -12.96
C THR A 459 -5.61 5.87 -13.60
N VAL A 460 -4.75 4.83 -13.62
CA VAL A 460 -3.38 4.93 -14.17
C VAL A 460 -3.41 4.94 -15.69
N ARG A 461 -2.57 5.81 -16.26
CA ARG A 461 -2.18 5.82 -17.68
C ARG A 461 -0.67 5.63 -17.76
N SER A 462 -0.22 4.79 -18.70
CA SER A 462 1.21 4.62 -18.96
C SER A 462 1.70 5.64 -20.00
N SER A 463 3.01 5.83 -20.08
CA SER A 463 3.63 6.64 -21.16
C SER A 463 3.39 6.09 -22.56
N ALA A 464 3.14 4.77 -22.68
CA ALA A 464 2.78 4.11 -23.93
C ALA A 464 1.28 4.22 -24.27
N GLY A 465 0.46 4.91 -23.44
CA GLY A 465 -0.97 5.09 -23.65
C GLY A 465 -1.84 3.94 -23.16
N ALA A 466 -1.31 2.99 -22.38
CA ALA A 466 -2.12 1.94 -21.75
C ALA A 466 -2.95 2.52 -20.57
N ILE A 467 -4.19 2.05 -20.40
CA ILE A 467 -5.18 2.67 -19.52
C ILE A 467 -5.82 1.65 -18.58
N GLY A 468 -5.99 2.05 -17.32
CA GLY A 468 -6.88 1.41 -16.38
C GLY A 468 -6.27 0.26 -15.60
N LEU A 469 -7.14 -0.54 -14.97
CA LEU A 469 -6.76 -1.59 -14.01
C LEU A 469 -5.83 -2.66 -14.61
N LEU A 470 -6.09 -3.07 -15.86
CA LEU A 470 -5.33 -4.07 -16.62
C LEU A 470 -4.51 -3.45 -17.77
N GLN A 471 -4.30 -2.14 -17.75
CA GLN A 471 -3.45 -1.40 -18.68
C GLN A 471 -3.66 -1.78 -20.15
N LEU A 472 -4.89 -1.64 -20.63
CA LEU A 472 -5.22 -1.88 -22.03
C LEU A 472 -4.87 -0.68 -22.91
N LEU A 473 -4.26 -0.93 -24.05
CA LEU A 473 -4.16 0.07 -25.11
C LEU A 473 -5.54 0.31 -25.73
N PRO A 474 -5.93 1.56 -26.06
CA PRO A 474 -7.20 1.85 -26.73
C PRO A 474 -7.39 1.06 -28.03
N SER A 475 -6.31 0.82 -28.81
CA SER A 475 -6.34 -0.02 -30.00
C SER A 475 -6.71 -1.48 -29.69
N THR A 476 -6.08 -2.07 -28.66
CA THR A 476 -6.41 -3.43 -28.21
C THR A 476 -7.85 -3.53 -27.71
N ALA A 477 -8.30 -2.55 -26.94
CA ALA A 477 -9.67 -2.52 -26.46
C ALA A 477 -10.71 -2.43 -27.60
N ALA A 478 -10.38 -1.69 -28.68
CA ALA A 478 -11.22 -1.57 -29.88
C ALA A 478 -11.31 -2.88 -30.70
N GLU A 479 -10.29 -3.74 -30.63
CA GLU A 479 -10.33 -5.07 -31.25
C GLU A 479 -11.20 -6.06 -30.45
N LEU A 480 -11.33 -5.82 -29.14
CA LEU A 480 -12.04 -6.72 -28.22
C LEU A 480 -13.54 -6.41 -28.09
N ASP A 481 -13.97 -5.21 -28.46
CA ASP A 481 -15.35 -4.76 -28.22
C ASP A 481 -15.86 -3.79 -29.31
N ASP A 482 -17.14 -3.94 -29.67
CA ASP A 482 -17.82 -3.10 -30.64
C ASP A 482 -19.19 -2.64 -30.07
N PRO A 483 -19.41 -1.32 -29.83
CA PRO A 483 -18.51 -0.22 -30.19
C PRO A 483 -17.26 -0.15 -29.29
N ALA A 484 -16.14 0.36 -29.89
CA ALA A 484 -14.90 0.56 -29.16
C ALA A 484 -15.10 1.43 -27.91
N PRO A 485 -14.58 1.02 -26.74
CA PRO A 485 -14.71 1.80 -25.52
C PRO A 485 -13.91 3.11 -25.58
N SER A 486 -14.44 4.17 -25.01
CA SER A 486 -13.71 5.42 -24.82
C SER A 486 -12.61 5.26 -23.76
N GLU A 487 -11.67 6.20 -23.75
CA GLU A 487 -10.60 6.21 -22.72
C GLU A 487 -11.16 6.41 -21.30
N GLU A 488 -12.24 7.19 -21.15
CA GLU A 488 -12.93 7.38 -19.87
C GLU A 488 -13.59 6.10 -19.38
N GLU A 489 -14.14 5.31 -20.28
CA GLU A 489 -14.70 3.99 -19.95
C GLU A 489 -13.60 3.01 -19.56
N LEU A 490 -12.41 3.07 -20.17
CA LEU A 490 -11.27 2.23 -19.79
C LEU A 490 -10.69 2.57 -18.41
N LEU A 491 -10.96 3.75 -17.85
CA LEU A 491 -10.62 4.08 -16.46
C LEU A 491 -11.59 3.46 -15.44
N GLN A 492 -12.73 2.94 -15.89
CA GLN A 492 -13.72 2.28 -15.02
C GLN A 492 -13.35 0.80 -14.85
N PRO A 493 -13.14 0.31 -13.62
CA PRO A 493 -12.78 -1.09 -13.37
C PRO A 493 -13.77 -2.08 -13.97
N GLU A 494 -15.07 -1.78 -13.90
CA GLU A 494 -16.17 -2.59 -14.38
C GLU A 494 -16.15 -2.76 -15.90
N ARG A 495 -15.51 -1.84 -16.62
CA ARG A 495 -15.33 -1.91 -18.07
C ARG A 495 -13.99 -2.50 -18.44
N ASN A 496 -12.92 -2.14 -17.72
CA ASN A 496 -11.56 -2.54 -17.99
C ASN A 496 -11.29 -4.02 -17.67
N ALA A 497 -11.78 -4.52 -16.52
CA ALA A 497 -11.49 -5.88 -16.06
C ALA A 497 -12.03 -6.97 -17.02
N PRO A 498 -13.28 -6.94 -17.53
CA PRO A 498 -13.74 -7.92 -18.51
C PRO A 498 -12.94 -7.91 -19.82
N LEU A 499 -12.57 -6.73 -20.32
CA LEU A 499 -11.77 -6.61 -21.54
C LEU A 499 -10.35 -7.15 -21.36
N GLY A 500 -9.71 -6.82 -20.23
CA GLY A 500 -8.39 -7.35 -19.90
C GLY A 500 -8.39 -8.87 -19.69
N ALA A 501 -9.44 -9.42 -19.07
CA ALA A 501 -9.61 -10.87 -18.95
C ALA A 501 -9.73 -11.54 -20.33
N ARG A 502 -10.52 -10.97 -21.25
CA ARG A 502 -10.66 -11.44 -22.62
C ARG A 502 -9.32 -11.40 -23.36
N TYR A 503 -8.58 -10.30 -23.25
CA TYR A 503 -7.25 -10.18 -23.85
C TYR A 503 -6.27 -11.23 -23.31
N LEU A 504 -6.25 -11.45 -21.98
CA LEU A 504 -5.44 -12.52 -21.37
C LEU A 504 -5.86 -13.90 -21.88
N LYS A 505 -7.16 -14.15 -22.08
CA LYS A 505 -7.66 -15.40 -22.66
C LYS A 505 -7.15 -15.62 -24.08
N GLU A 506 -7.14 -14.58 -24.91
CA GLU A 506 -6.57 -14.65 -26.26
C GLU A 506 -5.08 -14.98 -26.22
N MET A 507 -4.31 -14.34 -25.31
CA MET A 507 -2.90 -14.65 -25.13
C MET A 507 -2.67 -16.10 -24.68
N LEU A 508 -3.50 -16.63 -23.78
CA LEU A 508 -3.44 -18.03 -23.35
C LEU A 508 -3.77 -19.00 -24.49
N ASN A 509 -4.79 -18.68 -25.29
CA ASN A 509 -5.15 -19.51 -26.44
C ASN A 509 -4.02 -19.54 -27.49
N GLY A 510 -3.40 -18.38 -27.77
CA GLY A 510 -2.23 -18.29 -28.68
C GLY A 510 -0.96 -18.96 -28.11
N ALA A 511 -0.93 -19.16 -26.82
CA ALA A 511 0.17 -19.83 -26.10
C ALA A 511 -0.10 -21.31 -25.80
N ASP A 512 -1.12 -21.95 -26.39
CA ASP A 512 -1.55 -23.33 -26.10
C ASP A 512 -1.80 -23.58 -24.60
N GLY A 513 -2.27 -22.56 -23.89
CA GLY A 513 -2.53 -22.60 -22.45
C GLY A 513 -1.29 -22.39 -21.56
N ASN A 514 -0.10 -22.15 -22.14
CA ASN A 514 1.12 -21.95 -21.37
C ASN A 514 1.14 -20.54 -20.73
N PRO A 515 1.10 -20.41 -19.37
CA PRO A 515 0.99 -19.12 -18.71
C PRO A 515 2.25 -18.26 -18.83
N PHE A 516 3.42 -18.85 -19.01
CA PHE A 516 4.68 -18.11 -19.20
C PHE A 516 4.67 -17.34 -20.52
N LEU A 517 4.34 -18.03 -21.60
CA LEU A 517 4.27 -17.41 -22.91
C LEU A 517 3.09 -16.42 -23.00
N ALA A 518 1.93 -16.76 -22.44
CA ALA A 518 0.78 -15.86 -22.40
C ALA A 518 1.08 -14.56 -21.65
N THR A 519 1.74 -14.65 -20.50
CA THR A 519 2.15 -13.46 -19.71
C THR A 519 3.19 -12.63 -20.46
N ALA A 520 4.15 -13.27 -21.13
CA ALA A 520 5.12 -12.57 -21.98
C ALA A 520 4.43 -11.88 -23.17
N SER A 521 3.43 -12.53 -23.79
CA SER A 521 2.63 -11.99 -24.90
C SER A 521 1.79 -10.79 -24.47
N TYR A 522 1.25 -10.80 -23.27
CA TYR A 522 0.49 -9.67 -22.73
C TYR A 522 1.35 -8.39 -22.63
N ASN A 523 2.59 -8.52 -22.16
CA ASN A 523 3.51 -7.40 -21.98
C ASN A 523 4.21 -6.96 -23.29
N ALA A 524 4.78 -7.91 -24.03
CA ALA A 524 5.62 -7.61 -25.20
C ALA A 524 4.87 -7.72 -26.55
N GLY A 525 3.60 -8.12 -26.52
CA GLY A 525 2.81 -8.45 -27.70
C GLY A 525 3.04 -9.88 -28.19
N PRO A 526 1.99 -10.52 -28.77
CA PRO A 526 2.03 -11.93 -29.20
C PRO A 526 3.05 -12.22 -30.30
N GLY A 527 3.33 -11.25 -31.18
CA GLY A 527 4.31 -11.39 -32.24
C GLY A 527 5.74 -11.51 -31.71
N ALA A 528 6.14 -10.64 -30.80
CA ALA A 528 7.46 -10.69 -30.20
C ALA A 528 7.63 -11.95 -29.33
N ALA A 529 6.70 -12.18 -28.40
CA ALA A 529 6.77 -13.31 -27.48
C ALA A 529 6.72 -14.67 -28.21
N GLY A 530 5.91 -14.78 -29.25
CA GLY A 530 5.82 -15.99 -30.09
C GLY A 530 7.15 -16.36 -30.76
N SER A 531 7.97 -15.36 -31.13
CA SER A 531 9.30 -15.59 -31.71
C SER A 531 10.32 -16.19 -30.73
N TRP A 532 10.04 -16.14 -29.41
CA TRP A 532 10.93 -16.69 -28.36
C TRP A 532 10.57 -18.13 -27.98
N ARG A 533 9.52 -18.70 -28.57
CA ARG A 533 9.09 -20.08 -28.31
C ARG A 533 10.18 -21.08 -28.71
N ASN A 534 10.54 -21.96 -27.79
CA ASN A 534 11.45 -23.07 -28.00
C ASN A 534 11.13 -24.21 -27.02
N ASP A 535 11.86 -25.31 -27.08
CA ASP A 535 11.63 -26.52 -26.26
C ASP A 535 11.78 -26.27 -24.76
N ASP A 536 12.54 -25.24 -24.33
CA ASP A 536 12.70 -24.89 -22.93
C ASP A 536 11.42 -24.38 -22.29
N LEU A 537 10.51 -23.81 -23.07
CA LEU A 537 9.23 -23.32 -22.56
C LEU A 537 8.46 -24.40 -21.79
N ASP A 538 8.52 -25.64 -22.25
CA ASP A 538 7.86 -26.76 -21.61
C ASP A 538 8.80 -27.59 -20.72
N ALA A 539 10.08 -27.72 -21.08
CA ALA A 539 11.05 -28.52 -20.35
C ALA A 539 11.61 -27.83 -19.11
N ILE A 540 12.04 -26.58 -19.25
CA ILE A 540 12.65 -25.76 -18.18
C ILE A 540 12.12 -24.34 -18.30
N PRO A 541 10.86 -24.07 -17.99
CA PRO A 541 10.25 -22.75 -18.20
C PRO A 541 10.99 -21.62 -17.49
N GLU A 542 11.68 -21.90 -16.40
CA GLU A 542 12.51 -20.91 -15.72
C GLU A 542 13.69 -20.47 -16.59
N LEU A 543 14.32 -21.40 -17.32
CA LEU A 543 15.40 -21.09 -18.24
C LEU A 543 14.89 -20.31 -19.46
N TRP A 544 13.72 -20.71 -19.98
CA TRP A 544 13.06 -19.96 -21.05
C TRP A 544 12.81 -18.51 -20.65
N VAL A 545 12.33 -18.26 -19.39
CA VAL A 545 12.14 -16.90 -18.89
C VAL A 545 13.46 -16.12 -18.84
N GLU A 546 14.56 -16.75 -18.43
CA GLU A 546 15.87 -16.07 -18.43
C GLU A 546 16.39 -15.82 -19.86
N ALA A 547 15.97 -16.59 -20.84
CA ALA A 547 16.32 -16.41 -22.26
C ALA A 547 15.55 -15.27 -22.94
N ILE A 548 14.46 -14.77 -22.37
CA ILE A 548 13.70 -13.63 -22.92
C ILE A 548 14.65 -12.44 -23.15
N PRO A 549 14.75 -11.92 -24.40
CA PRO A 549 15.72 -10.88 -24.73
C PRO A 549 15.38 -9.52 -24.11
N TYR A 550 14.08 -9.26 -23.80
CA TYR A 550 13.61 -8.03 -23.22
C TYR A 550 13.70 -8.09 -21.68
N PRO A 551 14.60 -7.32 -21.03
CA PRO A 551 14.77 -7.36 -19.58
C PRO A 551 13.49 -7.03 -18.81
N GLU A 552 12.69 -6.10 -19.32
CA GLU A 552 11.42 -5.72 -18.73
C GLU A 552 10.44 -6.90 -18.73
N THR A 553 10.23 -7.55 -19.86
CA THR A 553 9.33 -8.70 -20.00
C THR A 553 9.79 -9.89 -19.15
N ARG A 554 11.10 -10.13 -19.07
CA ARG A 554 11.69 -11.15 -18.20
C ARG A 554 11.33 -10.95 -16.73
N ILE A 555 11.41 -9.70 -16.26
CA ILE A 555 11.03 -9.33 -14.89
C ILE A 555 9.50 -9.38 -14.73
N TYR A 556 8.76 -8.93 -15.73
CA TYR A 556 7.30 -8.91 -15.74
C TYR A 556 6.70 -10.31 -15.57
N VAL A 557 7.13 -11.28 -16.37
CA VAL A 557 6.68 -12.68 -16.26
C VAL A 557 6.89 -13.23 -14.86
N LYS A 558 8.07 -13.02 -14.26
CA LYS A 558 8.36 -13.47 -12.89
C LYS A 558 7.46 -12.80 -11.85
N LYS A 559 7.17 -11.50 -12.01
CA LYS A 559 6.33 -10.77 -11.07
C LYS A 559 4.86 -11.19 -11.16
N VAL A 560 4.30 -11.27 -12.38
CA VAL A 560 2.91 -11.67 -12.57
C VAL A 560 2.68 -13.08 -12.02
N LEU A 561 3.50 -14.04 -12.44
CA LEU A 561 3.36 -15.43 -11.99
C LEU A 561 3.71 -15.62 -10.51
N GLY A 562 4.63 -14.80 -9.96
CA GLY A 562 4.95 -14.81 -8.55
C GLY A 562 3.90 -14.13 -7.66
N ASN A 563 3.12 -13.19 -8.21
CA ASN A 563 1.99 -12.57 -7.49
C ASN A 563 0.78 -13.51 -7.35
N ARG A 564 0.70 -14.55 -8.17
CA ARG A 564 -0.32 -15.60 -8.13
C ARG A 564 -0.17 -16.53 -6.91
N TRP A 565 1.03 -16.61 -6.34
CA TRP A 565 1.41 -17.56 -5.30
C TRP A 565 1.27 -17.00 -3.87
#